data_6d567a6d48c1b0d1b89065e680f3d935
#
_entry.id   6d567a6d48c1b0d1b89065e680f3d935
#
_cell.length_a   1.000
_cell.length_b   1.000
_cell.length_c   1.000
_cell.angle_alpha   90.00
_cell.angle_beta   90.00
_cell.angle_gamma   90.00
#
_symmetry.space_group_name_H-M   'P 1'
#
loop_
_entity.id
_entity.type
_entity.pdbx_description
1 polymer ?
#
loop_
_entity_poly.entity_id
_entity_poly.type
_entity_poly.pdbx_seq_one_letter_code
_entity_poly.pdbx_strand_id
1 'polypeptide(L)'
;ALIERRPLPCRHVQFSGGEPTLHPQFLEIVRMAREMGFDHIQVATNGSLFANFDFARRCEDAGLHTLYLQFDGMDDDVYFKLRGQKLLDRKLRAVHNVTRTNMRLVLVPTIVPGVNVDQLGPIFRFALQHSHYITGISVQPMATTGRVKIDRQSDTTFNLADMAMEFGRQTGL
;
A
#
# COMPACT_ATOMS: atom_id res chain seq x y z
N ALA A 1 -0.70 18.20 22.64
CA ALA A 1 -0.84 16.84 22.11
C ALA A 1 0.43 16.39 21.35
N LEU A 2 0.33 15.39 20.42
CA LEU A 2 1.52 14.85 19.70
C LEU A 2 2.26 15.91 18.88
N ILE A 3 1.53 16.85 18.27
CA ILE A 3 2.10 17.93 17.45
C ILE A 3 2.93 18.92 18.29
N GLU A 4 2.59 19.09 19.55
CA GLU A 4 3.28 19.98 20.50
C GLU A 4 4.40 19.29 21.27
N ARG A 5 4.61 18.01 21.04
CA ARG A 5 5.61 17.21 21.75
C ARG A 5 7.01 17.77 21.57
N ARG A 6 7.77 17.79 22.64
CA ARG A 6 9.18 18.20 22.66
C ARG A 6 10.09 17.01 22.97
N PRO A 7 11.32 16.98 22.46
CA PRO A 7 11.98 18.00 21.63
C PRO A 7 11.53 18.00 20.15
N LEU A 8 10.92 16.89 19.65
CA LEU A 8 10.50 16.73 18.25
C LEU A 8 8.97 16.58 18.16
N PRO A 9 8.27 17.49 17.46
CA PRO A 9 6.86 17.34 17.22
C PRO A 9 6.58 16.17 16.25
N CYS A 10 5.50 15.44 16.48
CA CYS A 10 5.01 14.43 15.53
C CYS A 10 4.25 15.12 14.40
N ARG A 11 4.83 15.18 13.22
CA ARG A 11 4.28 15.85 12.04
C ARG A 11 3.66 14.90 11.02
N HIS A 12 3.81 13.60 11.23
CA HIS A 12 3.31 12.57 10.34
C HIS A 12 2.20 11.77 11.00
N VAL A 13 1.15 11.45 10.23
CA VAL A 13 0.06 10.58 10.66
C VAL A 13 -0.31 9.62 9.54
N GLN A 14 -0.55 8.37 9.90
CA GLN A 14 -1.06 7.36 8.97
C GLN A 14 -2.38 6.80 9.50
N PHE A 15 -3.41 6.88 8.68
CA PHE A 15 -4.68 6.20 8.94
C PHE A 15 -4.60 4.77 8.44
N SER A 16 -4.94 3.82 9.30
CA SER A 16 -4.95 2.39 8.99
C SER A 16 -6.10 1.70 9.73
N GLY A 17 -6.30 0.41 9.45
CA GLY A 17 -7.35 -0.40 10.05
C GLY A 17 -7.92 -1.40 9.06
N GLY A 18 -9.24 -1.62 9.04
CA GLY A 18 -9.88 -2.44 8.02
C GLY A 18 -9.70 -1.81 6.62
N GLU A 19 -10.55 -0.87 6.27
CA GLU A 19 -10.38 0.01 5.09
C GLU A 19 -10.80 1.43 5.49
N PRO A 20 -9.83 2.32 5.80
CA PRO A 20 -10.13 3.65 6.32
C PRO A 20 -10.98 4.51 5.39
N THR A 21 -10.82 4.33 4.07
CA THR A 21 -11.53 5.15 3.07
C THR A 21 -13.03 4.88 3.03
N LEU A 22 -13.49 3.76 3.60
CA LEU A 22 -14.92 3.45 3.73
C LEU A 22 -15.58 4.16 4.93
N HIS A 23 -14.80 4.79 5.81
CA HIS A 23 -15.37 5.54 6.92
C HIS A 23 -16.12 6.77 6.38
N PRO A 24 -17.38 7.00 6.76
CA PRO A 24 -18.19 8.08 6.16
C PRO A 24 -17.58 9.47 6.35
N GLN A 25 -16.84 9.69 7.42
CA GLN A 25 -16.16 10.96 7.73
C GLN A 25 -14.67 10.96 7.34
N PHE A 26 -14.19 10.01 6.52
CA PHE A 26 -12.78 9.90 6.19
C PHE A 26 -12.16 11.22 5.70
N LEU A 27 -12.79 11.89 4.77
CA LEU A 27 -12.31 13.17 4.24
C LEU A 27 -12.29 14.29 5.29
N GLU A 28 -13.26 14.28 6.19
CA GLU A 28 -13.31 15.25 7.31
C GLU A 28 -12.15 15.00 8.28
N ILE A 29 -11.88 13.73 8.62
CA ILE A 29 -10.78 13.35 9.48
C ILE A 29 -9.43 13.76 8.86
N VAL A 30 -9.26 13.60 7.54
CA VAL A 30 -8.04 14.05 6.83
C VAL A 30 -7.89 15.58 6.92
N ARG A 31 -8.97 16.35 6.71
CA ARG A 31 -8.93 17.83 6.87
C ARG A 31 -8.58 18.25 8.29
N MET A 32 -9.21 17.63 9.28
CA MET A 32 -8.89 17.87 10.70
C MET A 32 -7.41 17.62 10.99
N ALA A 33 -6.82 16.53 10.48
CA ALA A 33 -5.41 16.26 10.66
C ALA A 33 -4.53 17.38 10.05
N ARG A 34 -4.90 17.87 8.85
CA ARG A 34 -4.22 19.01 8.21
C ARG A 34 -4.34 20.29 9.05
N GLU A 35 -5.54 20.61 9.52
CA GLU A 35 -5.80 21.79 10.36
C GLU A 35 -5.07 21.72 11.71
N MET A 36 -4.89 20.51 12.25
CA MET A 36 -4.08 20.27 13.45
C MET A 36 -2.57 20.45 13.21
N GLY A 37 -2.11 20.64 11.97
CA GLY A 37 -0.71 20.89 11.63
C GLY A 37 0.11 19.64 11.35
N PHE A 38 -0.51 18.52 10.95
CA PHE A 38 0.24 17.41 10.38
C PHE A 38 0.70 17.77 8.96
N ASP A 39 2.00 17.71 8.72
CA ASP A 39 2.62 18.06 7.43
C ASP A 39 2.55 16.90 6.44
N HIS A 40 2.47 15.65 6.93
CA HIS A 40 2.42 14.47 6.09
C HIS A 40 1.33 13.50 6.56
N ILE A 41 0.26 13.43 5.78
CA ILE A 41 -0.93 12.63 6.07
C ILE A 41 -0.97 11.47 5.09
N GLN A 42 -1.02 10.24 5.62
CA GLN A 42 -0.98 9.01 4.85
C GLN A 42 -2.21 8.14 5.13
N VAL A 43 -2.54 7.26 4.19
CA VAL A 43 -3.56 6.23 4.37
C VAL A 43 -3.06 4.87 3.87
N ALA A 44 -3.21 3.84 4.71
CA ALA A 44 -3.08 2.45 4.28
C ALA A 44 -4.44 1.98 3.75
N THR A 45 -4.51 1.61 2.47
CA THR A 45 -5.78 1.34 1.78
C THR A 45 -5.65 0.22 0.76
N ASN A 46 -6.75 -0.49 0.54
CA ASN A 46 -6.87 -1.41 -0.59
C ASN A 46 -7.03 -0.69 -1.93
N GLY A 47 -7.23 0.63 -1.94
CA GLY A 47 -7.30 1.48 -3.13
C GLY A 47 -8.60 1.40 -3.92
N SER A 48 -9.60 0.64 -3.47
CA SER A 48 -10.83 0.41 -4.26
C SER A 48 -11.56 1.71 -4.61
N LEU A 49 -11.65 2.65 -3.68
CA LEU A 49 -12.30 3.94 -3.93
C LEU A 49 -11.47 4.87 -4.82
N PHE A 50 -10.14 4.73 -4.83
CA PHE A 50 -9.25 5.51 -5.70
C PHE A 50 -9.35 5.14 -7.18
N ALA A 51 -10.02 4.04 -7.53
CA ALA A 51 -10.42 3.76 -8.92
C ALA A 51 -11.42 4.78 -9.47
N ASN A 52 -12.03 5.61 -8.60
CA ASN A 52 -12.82 6.79 -8.95
C ASN A 52 -11.93 8.05 -8.83
N PHE A 53 -11.76 8.78 -9.93
CA PHE A 53 -10.91 9.98 -9.94
C PHE A 53 -11.44 11.12 -9.05
N ASP A 54 -12.75 11.32 -9.00
CA ASP A 54 -13.34 12.37 -8.15
C ASP A 54 -13.06 12.11 -6.66
N PHE A 55 -13.01 10.83 -6.24
CA PHE A 55 -12.62 10.50 -4.88
C PHE A 55 -11.13 10.81 -4.64
N ALA A 56 -10.24 10.45 -5.58
CA ALA A 56 -8.81 10.75 -5.47
C ALA A 56 -8.57 12.26 -5.34
N ARG A 57 -9.22 13.07 -6.19
CA ARG A 57 -9.15 14.54 -6.13
C ARG A 57 -9.65 15.09 -4.79
N ARG A 58 -10.78 14.60 -4.29
CA ARG A 58 -11.31 15.02 -2.98
C ARG A 58 -10.38 14.67 -1.83
N CYS A 59 -9.65 13.56 -1.92
CA CYS A 59 -8.63 13.20 -0.93
C CYS A 59 -7.44 14.17 -0.97
N GLU A 60 -6.97 14.52 -2.16
CA GLU A 60 -5.95 15.55 -2.34
C GLU A 60 -6.40 16.91 -1.76
N ASP A 61 -7.59 17.37 -2.13
CA ASP A 61 -8.18 18.63 -1.64
C ASP A 61 -8.30 18.63 -0.10
N ALA A 62 -8.59 17.47 0.49
CA ALA A 62 -8.63 17.31 1.95
C ALA A 62 -7.24 17.38 2.60
N GLY A 63 -6.16 17.21 1.83
CA GLY A 63 -4.80 17.28 2.32
C GLY A 63 -4.12 15.91 2.51
N LEU A 64 -4.64 14.86 1.87
CA LEU A 64 -3.95 13.57 1.85
C LEU A 64 -2.69 13.66 0.97
N HIS A 65 -1.55 13.16 1.47
CA HIS A 65 -0.26 13.25 0.78
C HIS A 65 0.15 11.93 0.14
N THR A 66 -0.05 10.80 0.84
CA THR A 66 0.49 9.51 0.39
C THR A 66 -0.49 8.37 0.62
N LEU A 67 -0.63 7.52 -0.39
CA LEU A 67 -1.30 6.25 -0.27
C LEU A 67 -0.27 5.13 -0.07
N TYR A 68 -0.41 4.38 1.02
CA TYR A 68 0.15 3.05 1.17
C TYR A 68 -0.84 2.07 0.54
N LEU A 69 -0.63 1.84 -0.76
CA LEU A 69 -1.56 1.07 -1.59
C LEU A 69 -1.22 -0.42 -1.54
N GLN A 70 -2.12 -1.23 -1.03
CA GLN A 70 -2.02 -2.68 -1.17
C GLN A 70 -1.94 -3.06 -2.65
N PHE A 71 -0.83 -3.74 -3.04
CA PHE A 71 -0.54 -4.06 -4.43
C PHE A 71 0.23 -5.38 -4.53
N ASP A 72 -0.48 -6.51 -4.58
CA ASP A 72 0.07 -7.84 -4.35
C ASP A 72 0.71 -8.49 -5.59
N GLY A 73 0.54 -7.91 -6.80
CA GLY A 73 1.11 -8.44 -8.05
C GLY A 73 0.61 -7.71 -9.29
N MET A 74 1.17 -8.12 -10.42
CA MET A 74 0.84 -7.66 -11.77
C MET A 74 0.00 -8.69 -12.54
N ASP A 75 -0.70 -9.57 -11.81
CA ASP A 75 -1.51 -10.65 -12.37
C ASP A 75 -2.80 -10.84 -11.54
N ASP A 76 -3.92 -11.00 -12.25
CA ASP A 76 -5.23 -11.23 -11.62
C ASP A 76 -5.35 -12.58 -10.91
N ASP A 77 -4.58 -13.59 -11.31
CA ASP A 77 -4.55 -14.88 -10.63
C ASP A 77 -3.97 -14.77 -9.21
N VAL A 78 -3.00 -13.87 -9.02
CA VAL A 78 -2.47 -13.53 -7.70
C VAL A 78 -3.57 -12.93 -6.82
N TYR A 79 -4.30 -11.94 -7.34
CA TYR A 79 -5.39 -11.33 -6.60
C TYR A 79 -6.51 -12.31 -6.30
N PHE A 80 -6.84 -13.19 -7.25
CA PHE A 80 -7.87 -14.21 -7.04
C PHE A 80 -7.47 -15.17 -5.92
N LYS A 81 -6.22 -15.65 -5.91
CA LYS A 81 -5.70 -16.53 -4.86
C LYS A 81 -5.65 -15.86 -3.48
N LEU A 82 -5.23 -14.60 -3.42
CA LEU A 82 -5.02 -13.89 -2.15
C LEU A 82 -6.28 -13.20 -1.63
N ARG A 83 -7.16 -12.76 -2.52
CA ARG A 83 -8.30 -11.87 -2.18
C ARG A 83 -9.66 -12.41 -2.64
N GLY A 84 -9.69 -13.52 -3.37
CA GLY A 84 -10.92 -14.11 -3.90
C GLY A 84 -11.55 -13.33 -5.06
N GLN A 85 -10.87 -12.34 -5.62
CA GLN A 85 -11.39 -11.47 -6.69
C GLN A 85 -10.26 -11.06 -7.64
N LYS A 86 -10.61 -10.81 -8.92
CA LYS A 86 -9.72 -10.16 -9.88
C LYS A 86 -9.70 -8.65 -9.61
N LEU A 87 -8.56 -8.10 -9.29
CA LEU A 87 -8.43 -6.72 -8.82
C LEU A 87 -7.40 -5.89 -9.58
N LEU A 88 -6.62 -6.47 -10.49
CA LEU A 88 -5.50 -5.79 -11.15
C LEU A 88 -5.97 -4.52 -11.88
N ASP A 89 -7.01 -4.59 -12.69
CA ASP A 89 -7.54 -3.42 -13.40
C ASP A 89 -7.93 -2.29 -12.43
N ARG A 90 -8.59 -2.65 -11.31
CA ARG A 90 -8.97 -1.67 -10.27
C ARG A 90 -7.75 -1.03 -9.62
N LYS A 91 -6.70 -1.81 -9.36
CA LYS A 91 -5.43 -1.31 -8.80
C LYS A 91 -4.72 -0.37 -9.77
N LEU A 92 -4.63 -0.75 -11.05
CA LEU A 92 -4.03 0.09 -12.07
C LEU A 92 -4.81 1.39 -12.28
N ARG A 93 -6.14 1.35 -12.26
CA ARG A 93 -6.96 2.58 -12.29
C ARG A 93 -6.72 3.46 -11.07
N ALA A 94 -6.59 2.88 -9.88
CA ALA A 94 -6.27 3.65 -8.68
C ALA A 94 -4.90 4.34 -8.82
N VAL A 95 -3.87 3.61 -9.27
CA VAL A 95 -2.56 4.20 -9.57
C VAL A 95 -2.69 5.33 -10.59
N HIS A 96 -3.32 5.07 -11.74
CA HIS A 96 -3.52 6.06 -12.79
C HIS A 96 -4.23 7.34 -12.27
N ASN A 97 -5.27 7.19 -11.46
CA ASN A 97 -5.99 8.34 -10.92
C ASN A 97 -5.12 9.15 -9.95
N VAL A 98 -4.32 8.48 -9.12
CA VAL A 98 -3.40 9.16 -8.19
C VAL A 98 -2.30 9.90 -8.95
N THR A 99 -1.79 9.36 -10.07
CA THR A 99 -0.78 10.07 -10.88
C THR A 99 -1.29 11.39 -11.50
N ARG A 100 -2.60 11.61 -11.50
CA ARG A 100 -3.25 12.86 -11.96
C ARG A 100 -3.45 13.87 -10.82
N THR A 101 -2.92 13.58 -9.64
CA THR A 101 -2.91 14.43 -8.44
C THR A 101 -1.48 14.68 -7.99
N ASN A 102 -1.29 15.50 -6.95
CA ASN A 102 0.01 15.70 -6.31
C ASN A 102 0.32 14.66 -5.23
N MET A 103 -0.58 13.71 -4.99
CA MET A 103 -0.34 12.64 -4.03
C MET A 103 0.76 11.68 -4.51
N ARG A 104 1.34 10.95 -3.56
CA ARG A 104 2.37 9.93 -3.81
C ARG A 104 1.84 8.55 -3.45
N LEU A 105 2.51 7.53 -4.00
CA LEU A 105 2.20 6.13 -3.77
C LEU A 105 3.39 5.42 -3.14
N VAL A 106 3.10 4.57 -2.16
CA VAL A 106 3.96 3.48 -1.73
C VAL A 106 3.20 2.19 -2.03
N LEU A 107 3.78 1.30 -2.84
CA LEU A 107 3.18 -0.01 -3.10
C LEU A 107 3.45 -0.94 -1.92
N VAL A 108 2.43 -1.64 -1.46
CA VAL A 108 2.51 -2.53 -0.30
C VAL A 108 2.10 -3.94 -0.71
N PRO A 109 3.01 -4.74 -1.28
CA PRO A 109 2.74 -6.14 -1.57
C PRO A 109 2.85 -6.99 -0.30
N THR A 110 1.85 -7.85 -0.07
CA THR A 110 1.96 -8.96 0.88
C THR A 110 2.48 -10.17 0.12
N ILE A 111 3.66 -10.65 0.48
CA ILE A 111 4.30 -11.79 -0.20
C ILE A 111 3.97 -13.09 0.52
N VAL A 112 3.41 -14.01 -0.24
CA VAL A 112 2.98 -15.33 0.22
C VAL A 112 3.75 -16.39 -0.56
N PRO A 113 4.56 -17.23 0.11
CA PRO A 113 5.28 -18.32 -0.54
C PRO A 113 4.35 -19.22 -1.36
N GLY A 114 4.81 -19.61 -2.56
CA GLY A 114 4.02 -20.43 -3.48
C GLY A 114 2.86 -19.70 -4.17
N VAL A 115 2.65 -18.41 -3.92
CA VAL A 115 1.56 -17.64 -4.54
C VAL A 115 2.07 -16.48 -5.38
N ASN A 116 2.91 -15.60 -4.82
CA ASN A 116 3.31 -14.37 -5.50
C ASN A 116 4.75 -13.90 -5.24
N VAL A 117 5.63 -14.80 -4.82
CA VAL A 117 7.06 -14.46 -4.65
C VAL A 117 7.68 -13.99 -5.98
N ASP A 118 7.24 -14.56 -7.10
CA ASP A 118 7.63 -14.19 -8.45
C ASP A 118 7.19 -12.78 -8.88
N GLN A 119 6.30 -12.14 -8.11
CA GLN A 119 5.80 -10.80 -8.40
C GLN A 119 6.72 -9.68 -7.89
N LEU A 120 7.75 -9.98 -7.10
CA LEU A 120 8.69 -8.98 -6.59
C LEU A 120 9.34 -8.17 -7.72
N GLY A 121 9.89 -8.85 -8.72
CA GLY A 121 10.50 -8.21 -9.89
C GLY A 121 9.52 -7.41 -10.74
N PRO A 122 8.37 -7.98 -11.16
CA PRO A 122 7.33 -7.24 -11.88
C PRO A 122 6.85 -5.98 -11.14
N ILE A 123 6.57 -6.04 -9.83
CA ILE A 123 6.16 -4.89 -9.03
C ILE A 123 7.27 -3.83 -9.01
N PHE A 124 8.53 -4.25 -8.83
CA PHE A 124 9.67 -3.33 -8.83
C PHE A 124 9.83 -2.61 -10.17
N ARG A 125 9.78 -3.32 -11.29
CA ARG A 125 9.84 -2.71 -12.63
C ARG A 125 8.69 -1.73 -12.86
N PHE A 126 7.47 -2.10 -12.44
CA PHE A 126 6.32 -1.20 -12.51
C PHE A 126 6.54 0.07 -11.67
N ALA A 127 7.07 -0.06 -10.46
CA ALA A 127 7.37 1.11 -9.62
C ALA A 127 8.45 2.00 -10.23
N LEU A 128 9.49 1.43 -10.83
CA LEU A 128 10.53 2.21 -11.53
C LEU A 128 9.98 2.98 -12.72
N GLN A 129 9.12 2.36 -13.53
CA GLN A 129 8.46 3.03 -14.67
C GLN A 129 7.59 4.22 -14.24
N HIS A 130 7.13 4.22 -12.98
CA HIS A 130 6.26 5.24 -12.39
C HIS A 130 6.93 6.00 -11.23
N SER A 131 8.26 6.06 -11.21
CA SER A 131 9.05 6.61 -10.09
C SER A 131 8.79 8.09 -9.77
N HIS A 132 8.17 8.84 -10.68
CA HIS A 132 7.71 10.21 -10.40
C HIS A 132 6.57 10.25 -9.37
N TYR A 133 5.80 9.17 -9.23
CA TYR A 133 4.62 9.09 -8.36
C TYR A 133 4.74 8.01 -7.30
N ILE A 134 5.37 6.88 -7.65
CA ILE A 134 5.64 5.78 -6.72
C ILE A 134 6.99 6.03 -6.05
N THR A 135 6.94 6.41 -4.78
CA THR A 135 8.11 6.80 -4.00
C THR A 135 8.75 5.65 -3.23
N GLY A 136 8.10 4.50 -3.19
CA GLY A 136 8.63 3.34 -2.49
C GLY A 136 7.79 2.07 -2.66
N ILE A 137 8.39 0.96 -2.25
CA ILE A 137 7.74 -0.34 -2.12
C ILE A 137 7.99 -0.82 -0.69
N SER A 138 6.91 -1.09 0.04
CA SER A 138 6.96 -1.63 1.41
C SER A 138 6.56 -3.10 1.37
N VAL A 139 7.53 -3.97 1.12
CA VAL A 139 7.28 -5.41 0.98
C VAL A 139 7.02 -6.03 2.35
N GLN A 140 5.92 -6.76 2.48
CA GLN A 140 5.51 -7.40 3.72
C GLN A 140 5.44 -8.92 3.53
N PRO A 141 6.28 -9.71 4.24
CA PRO A 141 6.07 -11.16 4.27
C PRO A 141 4.77 -11.48 5.00
N MET A 142 4.05 -12.49 4.54
CA MET A 142 2.86 -12.94 5.25
C MET A 142 3.25 -13.41 6.65
N ALA A 143 2.69 -12.78 7.67
CA ALA A 143 2.84 -13.24 9.04
C ALA A 143 1.88 -14.41 9.31
N THR A 144 2.41 -15.50 9.85
CA THR A 144 1.65 -16.71 10.19
C THR A 144 0.91 -16.57 11.53
N THR A 145 0.53 -15.36 11.90
CA THR A 145 -0.16 -15.05 13.16
C THR A 145 -1.64 -14.75 12.92
N GLY A 146 -2.51 -15.12 13.86
CA GLY A 146 -3.96 -14.84 13.83
C GLY A 146 -4.81 -15.98 13.27
N ARG A 147 -5.84 -15.67 12.46
CA ARG A 147 -6.86 -16.61 12.00
C ARG A 147 -6.48 -17.44 10.76
N VAL A 148 -5.23 -17.42 10.33
CA VAL A 148 -4.78 -18.17 9.16
C VAL A 148 -4.66 -19.65 9.54
N LYS A 149 -5.48 -20.51 8.92
CA LYS A 149 -5.30 -21.96 8.99
C LYS A 149 -4.08 -22.31 8.11
N ILE A 150 -2.94 -22.55 8.75
CA ILE A 150 -1.75 -23.01 8.07
C ILE A 150 -1.78 -24.52 8.08
N ASP A 151 -1.73 -25.11 6.89
CA ASP A 151 -1.37 -26.52 6.78
C ASP A 151 0.12 -26.63 7.16
N ARG A 152 0.41 -27.28 8.30
CA ARG A 152 1.75 -27.34 8.91
C ARG A 152 2.77 -28.15 8.10
N GLN A 153 2.49 -28.48 6.83
CA GLN A 153 3.38 -29.23 5.98
C GLN A 153 4.42 -28.41 5.21
N SER A 154 4.42 -27.09 5.28
CA SER A 154 5.50 -26.26 4.73
C SER A 154 6.37 -25.70 5.85
N ASP A 155 7.36 -26.47 6.26
CA ASP A 155 8.40 -26.12 7.26
C ASP A 155 9.38 -25.02 6.80
N THR A 156 9.14 -24.37 5.69
CA THR A 156 10.00 -23.27 5.20
C THR A 156 9.34 -21.93 5.54
N THR A 157 9.75 -21.37 6.66
CA THR A 157 9.47 -19.96 7.00
C THR A 157 10.19 -19.05 6.00
N PHE A 158 9.45 -18.52 5.01
CA PHE A 158 9.96 -17.49 4.12
C PHE A 158 10.15 -16.19 4.93
N ASN A 159 11.39 -15.83 5.18
CA ASN A 159 11.77 -14.72 6.02
C ASN A 159 12.27 -13.51 5.19
N LEU A 160 12.66 -12.43 5.85
CA LEU A 160 13.15 -11.22 5.19
C LEU A 160 14.43 -11.44 4.39
N ALA A 161 15.31 -12.35 4.83
CA ALA A 161 16.54 -12.67 4.09
C ALA A 161 16.23 -13.43 2.79
N ASP A 162 15.31 -14.40 2.84
CA ASP A 162 14.84 -15.13 1.66
C ASP A 162 14.20 -14.15 0.65
N MET A 163 13.42 -13.20 1.15
CA MET A 163 12.79 -12.18 0.32
C MET A 163 13.81 -11.25 -0.33
N ALA A 164 14.86 -10.85 0.39
CA ALA A 164 15.93 -10.01 -0.15
C ALA A 164 16.73 -10.75 -1.24
N MET A 165 17.06 -12.01 -1.00
CA MET A 165 17.74 -12.88 -2.00
C MET A 165 16.89 -13.06 -3.26
N GLU A 166 15.59 -13.32 -3.09
CA GLU A 166 14.69 -13.51 -4.22
C GLU A 166 14.48 -12.20 -5.00
N PHE A 167 14.39 -11.07 -4.30
CA PHE A 167 14.34 -9.75 -4.92
C PHE A 167 15.60 -9.49 -5.76
N GLY A 168 16.80 -9.72 -5.20
CA GLY A 168 18.05 -9.59 -5.93
C GLY A 168 18.10 -10.49 -7.18
N ARG A 169 17.67 -11.75 -7.05
CA ARG A 169 17.59 -12.69 -8.19
C ARG A 169 16.66 -12.19 -9.32
N GLN A 170 15.53 -11.59 -8.99
CA GLN A 170 14.54 -11.12 -9.97
C GLN A 170 14.85 -9.75 -10.58
N THR A 171 15.64 -8.95 -9.90
CA THR A 171 15.95 -7.56 -10.33
C THR A 171 17.36 -7.38 -10.86
N GLY A 172 18.28 -8.28 -10.50
CA GLY A 172 19.70 -8.18 -10.84
C GLY A 172 20.48 -7.19 -9.96
N LEU A 173 19.92 -6.80 -8.81
CA LEU A 173 20.52 -5.87 -7.84
C LEU A 173 21.23 -6.62 -6.72
#